data_3dde103b8327b51da1c2e6e63320c0d8
#
_entry.id   3dde103b8327b51da1c2e6e63320c0d8
#
_cell.length_a   1.000
_cell.length_b   1.000
_cell.length_c   1.000
_cell.angle_alpha   90.00
_cell.angle_beta   90.00
_cell.angle_gamma   90.00
#
_symmetry.space_group_name_H-M   'P 1'
#
loop_
_entity.id
_entity.type
_entity.pdbx_description
1 polymer ?
#
loop_
_entity_poly.entity_id
_entity_poly.type
_entity_poly.pdbx_seq_one_letter_code
_entity_poly.pdbx_strand_id
1 'polypeptide(L)'
;RVREAALKAGAWLDDPLVLPHLEVFAESKDPELRRLAAVLMAELPWDPRLEFALTKLVDDAELDIRLAAYEALVDLGSSTVRRVRFHPEFEVDLVDSTSPLIYVTQTIIPRVVVFAPQHELARPLFADLATQKLMAVAEENDDLVRLRYDGEVIGSAPTLLALVQSLATPENNALGRKGFGMDYAATVGSLYGICRSVDRGIPFRAQQDRMLATLARRFEVRPDQTQTIRQDFDDDITFTVEDSSGGRSDFDSFPEGLSPALPSPPKSTELAEPPQPAPTPVAPSGDFEPVPPSTDRPDFDPLNS
;
A
#
# COMPACT_ATOMS: atom_id res chain seq x y z
N ARG A 1 21.97 -10.97 -21.14
CA ARG A 1 21.24 -12.25 -20.93
C ARG A 1 22.05 -13.24 -20.10
N VAL A 2 23.29 -13.65 -20.52
CA VAL A 2 24.10 -14.62 -19.75
C VAL A 2 24.45 -14.08 -18.37
N ARG A 3 24.89 -12.83 -18.27
CA ARG A 3 25.21 -12.18 -17.00
C ARG A 3 23.99 -12.10 -16.05
N GLU A 4 22.84 -11.75 -16.58
CA GLU A 4 21.56 -11.71 -15.80
C GLU A 4 21.19 -13.11 -15.28
N ALA A 5 21.31 -14.14 -16.12
CA ALA A 5 21.04 -15.51 -15.71
C ALA A 5 22.01 -15.98 -14.61
N ALA A 6 23.29 -15.63 -14.73
CA ALA A 6 24.29 -15.93 -13.71
C ALA A 6 24.00 -15.23 -12.37
N LEU A 7 23.62 -13.94 -12.40
CA LEU A 7 23.24 -13.20 -11.19
C LEU A 7 21.97 -13.74 -10.54
N LYS A 8 20.97 -14.12 -11.34
CA LYS A 8 19.76 -14.79 -10.82
C LYS A 8 20.10 -16.12 -10.13
N ALA A 9 20.94 -16.93 -10.77
CA ALA A 9 21.37 -18.21 -10.20
C ALA A 9 22.16 -18.00 -8.90
N GLY A 10 23.07 -17.02 -8.87
CA GLY A 10 23.84 -16.69 -7.68
C GLY A 10 22.98 -16.16 -6.54
N ALA A 11 22.02 -15.29 -6.82
CA ALA A 11 21.08 -14.80 -5.82
C ALA A 11 20.23 -15.93 -5.22
N TRP A 12 19.74 -16.88 -6.05
CA TRP A 12 19.01 -18.06 -5.55
C TRP A 12 19.85 -19.05 -4.73
N LEU A 13 21.18 -18.96 -4.88
CA LEU A 13 22.13 -19.76 -4.11
C LEU A 13 22.66 -19.02 -2.88
N ASP A 14 22.10 -17.84 -2.57
CA ASP A 14 22.56 -16.95 -1.49
C ASP A 14 24.05 -16.62 -1.57
N ASP A 15 24.60 -16.52 -2.80
CA ASP A 15 26.03 -16.25 -2.99
C ASP A 15 26.34 -14.75 -2.77
N PRO A 16 27.07 -14.39 -1.70
CA PRO A 16 27.40 -13.00 -1.40
C PRO A 16 28.27 -12.32 -2.46
N LEU A 17 28.92 -13.08 -3.35
CA LEU A 17 29.72 -12.53 -4.43
C LEU A 17 28.87 -11.84 -5.50
N VAL A 18 27.58 -12.07 -5.49
CA VAL A 18 26.63 -11.41 -6.41
C VAL A 18 26.41 -9.94 -6.05
N LEU A 19 26.49 -9.59 -4.76
CA LEU A 19 26.15 -8.27 -4.26
C LEU A 19 26.92 -7.12 -4.95
N PRO A 20 28.25 -7.14 -5.13
CA PRO A 20 28.95 -6.05 -5.81
C PRO A 20 28.49 -5.85 -7.26
N HIS A 21 28.02 -6.90 -7.91
CA HIS A 21 27.48 -6.82 -9.28
C HIS A 21 26.09 -6.23 -9.31
N LEU A 22 25.27 -6.52 -8.29
CA LEU A 22 23.95 -5.91 -8.14
C LEU A 22 24.03 -4.43 -7.79
N GLU A 23 25.01 -4.01 -6.98
CA GLU A 23 25.31 -2.60 -6.71
C GLU A 23 25.60 -1.83 -8.02
N VAL A 24 26.42 -2.40 -8.92
CA VAL A 24 26.70 -1.81 -10.24
C VAL A 24 25.43 -1.75 -11.10
N PHE A 25 24.56 -2.75 -11.02
CA PHE A 25 23.29 -2.76 -11.75
C PHE A 25 22.30 -1.73 -11.17
N ALA A 26 22.29 -1.54 -9.86
CA ALA A 26 21.46 -0.52 -9.20
C ALA A 26 21.81 0.92 -9.64
N GLU A 27 23.05 1.15 -10.06
CA GLU A 27 23.53 2.44 -10.58
C GLU A 27 23.51 2.54 -12.12
N SER A 28 22.99 1.52 -12.81
CA SER A 28 22.94 1.49 -14.26
C SER A 28 22.02 2.58 -14.84
N LYS A 29 22.37 3.09 -16.03
CA LYS A 29 21.47 3.95 -16.81
C LYS A 29 20.27 3.20 -17.36
N ASP A 30 20.36 1.88 -17.52
CA ASP A 30 19.29 1.02 -17.99
C ASP A 30 18.30 0.73 -16.84
N PRO A 31 17.04 1.17 -16.96
CA PRO A 31 16.03 0.97 -15.92
C PRO A 31 15.71 -0.51 -15.67
N GLU A 32 15.83 -1.36 -16.70
CA GLU A 32 15.58 -2.80 -16.53
C GLU A 32 16.67 -3.46 -15.66
N LEU A 33 17.94 -2.99 -15.76
CA LEU A 33 19.01 -3.48 -14.89
C LEU A 33 18.84 -3.00 -13.46
N ARG A 34 18.41 -1.74 -13.25
CA ARG A 34 18.12 -1.22 -11.89
C ARG A 34 16.96 -1.98 -11.24
N ARG A 35 15.89 -2.23 -12.01
CA ARG A 35 14.75 -3.01 -11.54
C ARG A 35 15.15 -4.44 -11.19
N LEU A 36 15.96 -5.08 -12.06
CA LEU A 36 16.48 -6.42 -11.81
C LEU A 36 17.32 -6.47 -10.54
N ALA A 37 18.19 -5.46 -10.33
CA ALA A 37 18.98 -5.35 -9.10
C ALA A 37 18.09 -5.31 -7.87
N ALA A 38 17.07 -4.45 -7.84
CA ALA A 38 16.14 -4.36 -6.71
C ALA A 38 15.46 -5.70 -6.40
N VAL A 39 14.98 -6.42 -7.43
CA VAL A 39 14.34 -7.72 -7.26
C VAL A 39 15.31 -8.80 -6.75
N LEU A 40 16.53 -8.84 -7.27
CA LEU A 40 17.51 -9.87 -6.85
C LEU A 40 18.13 -9.57 -5.48
N MET A 41 18.21 -8.30 -5.08
CA MET A 41 18.64 -7.91 -3.74
C MET A 41 17.69 -8.41 -2.65
N ALA A 42 16.38 -8.56 -2.95
CA ALA A 42 15.42 -9.12 -2.02
C ALA A 42 15.63 -10.61 -1.71
N GLU A 43 16.26 -11.33 -2.65
CA GLU A 43 16.53 -12.77 -2.51
C GLU A 43 17.80 -13.07 -1.69
N LEU A 44 18.64 -12.04 -1.45
CA LEU A 44 19.90 -12.22 -0.74
C LEU A 44 19.71 -12.11 0.78
N PRO A 45 20.55 -12.79 1.58
CA PRO A 45 20.61 -12.58 3.01
C PRO A 45 20.87 -11.11 3.35
N TRP A 46 20.31 -10.64 4.46
CA TRP A 46 20.43 -9.25 4.87
C TRP A 46 21.89 -8.80 4.99
N ASP A 47 22.22 -7.69 4.33
CA ASP A 47 23.49 -6.99 4.40
C ASP A 47 23.21 -5.47 4.39
N PRO A 48 23.89 -4.66 5.23
CA PRO A 48 23.69 -3.20 5.26
C PRO A 48 23.86 -2.50 3.91
N ARG A 49 24.68 -3.05 3.01
CA ARG A 49 24.90 -2.53 1.66
C ARG A 49 23.65 -2.70 0.79
N LEU A 50 22.92 -3.82 0.96
CA LEU A 50 21.64 -4.03 0.29
C LEU A 50 20.64 -2.95 0.67
N GLU A 51 20.48 -2.72 1.98
CA GLU A 51 19.58 -1.69 2.50
C GLU A 51 19.93 -0.31 1.96
N PHE A 52 21.23 0.04 1.94
CA PHE A 52 21.69 1.31 1.39
C PHE A 52 21.41 1.46 -0.12
N ALA A 53 21.69 0.42 -0.92
CA ALA A 53 21.43 0.43 -2.36
C ALA A 53 19.94 0.52 -2.66
N LEU A 54 19.10 -0.25 -1.96
CA LEU A 54 17.66 -0.22 -2.10
C LEU A 54 17.05 1.11 -1.67
N THR A 55 17.54 1.73 -0.60
CA THR A 55 17.11 3.07 -0.17
C THR A 55 17.35 4.13 -1.24
N LYS A 56 18.46 4.04 -2.01
CA LYS A 56 18.65 4.92 -3.18
C LYS A 56 17.64 4.66 -4.28
N LEU A 57 17.30 3.39 -4.56
CA LEU A 57 16.34 3.01 -5.60
C LEU A 57 14.89 3.39 -5.24
N VAL A 58 14.57 3.64 -3.98
CA VAL A 58 13.27 4.18 -3.55
C VAL A 58 13.01 5.57 -4.16
N ASP A 59 14.06 6.32 -4.49
CA ASP A 59 13.99 7.64 -5.13
C ASP A 59 14.25 7.60 -6.64
N ASP A 60 14.21 6.42 -7.26
CA ASP A 60 14.38 6.28 -8.71
C ASP A 60 13.33 7.08 -9.50
N ALA A 61 13.70 7.54 -10.69
CA ALA A 61 12.79 8.22 -11.60
C ALA A 61 11.63 7.33 -12.06
N GLU A 62 11.89 6.01 -12.17
CA GLU A 62 10.91 5.03 -12.63
C GLU A 62 10.10 4.45 -11.46
N LEU A 63 8.78 4.60 -11.50
CA LEU A 63 7.88 4.14 -10.43
C LEU A 63 7.99 2.64 -10.15
N ASP A 64 8.16 1.82 -11.20
CA ASP A 64 8.30 0.37 -11.06
C ASP A 64 9.55 -0.04 -10.29
N ILE A 65 10.64 0.75 -10.41
CA ILE A 65 11.89 0.52 -9.68
C ILE A 65 11.71 0.91 -8.21
N ARG A 66 11.09 2.06 -7.94
CA ARG A 66 10.77 2.49 -6.57
C ARG A 66 9.94 1.45 -5.83
N LEU A 67 8.91 0.90 -6.50
CA LEU A 67 8.05 -0.14 -5.91
C LEU A 67 8.80 -1.45 -5.70
N ALA A 68 9.68 -1.85 -6.62
CA ALA A 68 10.52 -3.04 -6.44
C ALA A 68 11.49 -2.88 -5.26
N ALA A 69 12.09 -1.70 -5.11
CA ALA A 69 12.97 -1.40 -3.98
C ALA A 69 12.22 -1.40 -2.64
N TYR A 70 11.02 -0.81 -2.60
CA TYR A 70 10.16 -0.85 -1.42
C TYR A 70 9.81 -2.30 -1.03
N GLU A 71 9.37 -3.13 -1.98
CA GLU A 71 9.05 -4.53 -1.71
C GLU A 71 10.27 -5.29 -1.18
N ALA A 72 11.44 -5.09 -1.79
CA ALA A 72 12.69 -5.68 -1.32
C ALA A 72 13.04 -5.25 0.12
N LEU A 73 12.88 -3.96 0.46
CA LEU A 73 13.09 -3.45 1.82
C LEU A 73 12.12 -4.07 2.83
N VAL A 74 10.86 -4.28 2.43
CA VAL A 74 9.87 -4.97 3.28
C VAL A 74 10.25 -6.43 3.50
N ASP A 75 10.66 -7.15 2.46
CA ASP A 75 11.04 -8.56 2.53
C ASP A 75 12.30 -8.76 3.38
N LEU A 76 13.23 -7.81 3.31
CA LEU A 76 14.44 -7.79 4.17
C LEU A 76 14.15 -7.35 5.62
N GLY A 77 12.92 -6.92 5.93
CA GLY A 77 12.57 -6.41 7.25
C GLY A 77 13.31 -5.11 7.63
N SER A 78 13.63 -4.28 6.63
CA SER A 78 14.37 -3.03 6.82
C SER A 78 13.64 -2.05 7.71
N SER A 79 14.39 -1.36 8.58
CA SER A 79 13.89 -0.29 9.44
C SER A 79 13.57 1.01 8.69
N THR A 80 13.98 1.14 7.43
CA THR A 80 13.68 2.32 6.59
C THR A 80 12.21 2.37 6.17
N VAL A 81 11.50 1.23 6.22
CA VAL A 81 10.06 1.16 6.04
C VAL A 81 9.38 1.13 7.40
N ARG A 82 8.80 2.25 7.79
CA ARG A 82 8.13 2.38 9.09
C ARG A 82 6.66 2.03 8.97
N ARG A 83 6.24 0.92 9.59
CA ARG A 83 4.85 0.48 9.62
C ARG A 83 4.10 1.10 10.78
N VAL A 84 2.91 1.66 10.48
CA VAL A 84 2.02 2.29 11.45
C VAL A 84 0.60 1.76 11.22
N ARG A 85 -0.18 1.60 12.28
CA ARG A 85 -1.59 1.21 12.18
C ARG A 85 -2.46 2.35 12.71
N PHE A 86 -3.15 3.04 11.81
CA PHE A 86 -4.15 4.06 12.15
C PHE A 86 -5.56 3.48 12.23
N HIS A 87 -5.83 2.42 11.47
CA HIS A 87 -7.12 1.74 11.42
C HIS A 87 -6.94 0.24 11.71
N PRO A 88 -7.91 -0.44 12.36
CA PRO A 88 -7.78 -1.87 12.67
C PRO A 88 -7.73 -2.77 11.44
N GLU A 89 -8.33 -2.38 10.31
CA GLU A 89 -8.46 -3.21 9.11
C GLU A 89 -7.27 -3.17 8.16
N PHE A 90 -6.42 -2.14 8.24
CA PHE A 90 -5.28 -1.99 7.32
C PHE A 90 -4.07 -1.34 7.98
N GLU A 91 -2.93 -1.49 7.35
CA GLU A 91 -1.65 -0.92 7.77
C GLU A 91 -1.22 0.21 6.83
N VAL A 92 -0.42 1.12 7.36
CA VAL A 92 0.19 2.20 6.59
C VAL A 92 1.71 2.05 6.68
N ASP A 93 2.35 1.84 5.54
CA ASP A 93 3.81 1.81 5.45
C ASP A 93 4.30 3.20 5.00
N LEU A 94 5.17 3.80 5.81
CA LEU A 94 5.79 5.09 5.56
C LEU A 94 7.20 4.85 5.04
N VAL A 95 7.45 5.31 3.82
CA VAL A 95 8.74 5.14 3.13
C VAL A 95 9.43 6.50 3.06
N ASP A 96 10.61 6.59 3.63
CA ASP A 96 11.42 7.81 3.56
C ASP A 96 11.95 7.98 2.14
N SER A 97 11.42 8.97 1.43
CA SER A 97 11.66 9.23 0.01
C SER A 97 11.53 10.73 -0.26
N THR A 98 12.21 11.22 -1.27
CA THR A 98 12.14 12.62 -1.69
C THR A 98 10.96 12.92 -2.61
N SER A 99 10.45 11.91 -3.30
CA SER A 99 9.38 12.05 -4.29
C SER A 99 8.08 11.40 -3.81
N PRO A 100 6.94 12.10 -3.85
CA PRO A 100 5.68 11.56 -3.38
C PRO A 100 5.17 10.44 -4.30
N LEU A 101 4.56 9.42 -3.69
CA LEU A 101 3.85 8.33 -4.36
C LEU A 101 2.94 7.66 -3.34
N ILE A 102 1.71 7.36 -3.72
CA ILE A 102 0.84 6.47 -2.98
C ILE A 102 0.78 5.13 -3.71
N TYR A 103 1.04 4.06 -2.97
CA TYR A 103 0.90 2.69 -3.47
C TYR A 103 -0.04 1.90 -2.54
N VAL A 104 -0.97 1.16 -3.11
CA VAL A 104 -1.96 0.40 -2.35
C VAL A 104 -1.92 -1.07 -2.70
N THR A 105 -2.00 -1.94 -1.68
CA THR A 105 -1.97 -3.38 -1.83
C THR A 105 -3.23 -4.00 -1.25
N GLN A 106 -3.72 -5.06 -1.87
CA GLN A 106 -4.86 -5.85 -1.41
C GLN A 106 -4.40 -7.27 -1.03
N THR A 107 -3.46 -7.34 -0.11
CA THR A 107 -3.02 -8.61 0.48
C THR A 107 -3.95 -9.01 1.64
N ILE A 108 -3.64 -10.09 2.37
CA ILE A 108 -4.42 -10.54 3.54
C ILE A 108 -4.62 -9.41 4.55
N ILE A 109 -3.58 -8.59 4.77
CA ILE A 109 -3.69 -7.32 5.49
C ILE A 109 -3.46 -6.22 4.45
N PRO A 110 -4.51 -5.49 4.04
CA PRO A 110 -4.38 -4.41 3.08
C PRO A 110 -3.42 -3.33 3.59
N ARG A 111 -2.70 -2.68 2.66
CA ARG A 111 -1.74 -1.63 3.02
C ARG A 111 -1.89 -0.40 2.14
N VAL A 112 -1.69 0.75 2.76
CA VAL A 112 -1.48 2.03 2.09
C VAL A 112 -0.03 2.42 2.30
N VAL A 113 0.74 2.48 1.23
CA VAL A 113 2.15 2.85 1.26
C VAL A 113 2.31 4.29 0.85
N VAL A 114 2.95 5.08 1.70
CA VAL A 114 3.13 6.52 1.51
C VAL A 114 4.62 6.82 1.37
N PHE A 115 5.05 7.14 0.15
CA PHE A 115 6.39 7.66 -0.11
C PHE A 115 6.40 9.16 0.14
N ALA A 116 7.50 9.69 0.68
CA ALA A 116 7.63 11.07 1.09
C ALA A 116 6.48 11.53 2.02
N PRO A 117 6.29 10.91 3.20
CA PRO A 117 5.13 11.16 4.06
C PRO A 117 5.00 12.63 4.51
N GLN A 118 6.10 13.39 4.52
CA GLN A 118 6.14 14.81 4.85
C GLN A 118 5.95 15.73 3.63
N HIS A 119 5.72 15.14 2.44
CA HIS A 119 5.49 15.94 1.24
C HIS A 119 4.24 16.80 1.42
N GLU A 120 4.40 18.11 1.21
CA GLU A 120 3.30 19.07 1.28
C GLU A 120 2.45 19.04 0.01
N LEU A 121 1.14 19.03 0.20
CA LEU A 121 0.19 19.13 -0.89
C LEU A 121 0.22 20.55 -1.48
N ALA A 122 0.32 20.62 -2.80
CA ALA A 122 0.23 21.91 -3.49
C ALA A 122 -1.13 22.58 -3.23
N ARG A 123 -1.12 23.89 -3.03
CA ARG A 123 -2.30 24.72 -2.81
C ARG A 123 -2.41 25.76 -3.94
N PRO A 124 -3.60 26.20 -4.32
CA PRO A 124 -4.89 25.81 -3.76
C PRO A 124 -5.28 24.38 -4.08
N LEU A 125 -6.02 23.73 -3.16
CA LEU A 125 -6.54 22.37 -3.32
C LEU A 125 -8.08 22.42 -3.24
N PHE A 126 -8.73 21.82 -4.23
CA PHE A 126 -10.16 21.56 -4.19
C PHE A 126 -10.46 20.18 -4.74
N ALA A 127 -10.97 19.30 -3.89
CA ALA A 127 -11.43 17.99 -4.28
C ALA A 127 -12.84 17.75 -3.71
N ASP A 128 -13.81 17.58 -4.61
CA ASP A 128 -15.18 17.14 -4.26
C ASP A 128 -15.35 15.68 -4.71
N LEU A 129 -15.39 14.79 -3.74
CA LEU A 129 -15.45 13.34 -3.94
C LEU A 129 -16.84 12.84 -3.54
N ALA A 130 -17.82 13.11 -4.39
CA ALA A 130 -19.22 12.79 -4.13
C ALA A 130 -19.47 11.32 -3.77
N THR A 131 -18.73 10.39 -4.40
CA THR A 131 -18.85 8.95 -4.12
C THR A 131 -18.42 8.58 -2.70
N GLN A 132 -17.38 9.23 -2.18
CA GLN A 132 -16.88 9.08 -0.82
C GLN A 132 -17.54 10.04 0.17
N LYS A 133 -18.45 10.93 -0.29
CA LYS A 133 -19.03 12.03 0.50
C LYS A 133 -17.97 12.92 1.18
N LEU A 134 -16.78 12.99 0.61
CA LEU A 134 -15.66 13.75 1.13
C LEU A 134 -15.40 14.98 0.28
N MET A 135 -15.20 16.12 0.92
CA MET A 135 -14.70 17.34 0.31
C MET A 135 -13.39 17.73 1.00
N ALA A 136 -12.36 18.03 0.22
CA ALA A 136 -11.09 18.57 0.71
C ALA A 136 -10.84 19.94 0.10
N VAL A 137 -10.61 20.94 0.93
CA VAL A 137 -10.41 22.32 0.50
C VAL A 137 -9.25 22.95 1.25
N ALA A 138 -8.36 23.61 0.52
CA ALA A 138 -7.34 24.50 1.05
C ALA A 138 -7.12 25.65 0.08
N GLU A 139 -7.15 26.87 0.59
CA GLU A 139 -6.76 28.07 -0.17
C GLU A 139 -5.22 28.19 -0.20
N GLU A 140 -4.70 29.10 -1.04
CA GLU A 140 -3.26 29.27 -1.24
C GLU A 140 -2.48 29.55 0.05
N ASN A 141 -3.10 30.30 0.98
CA ASN A 141 -2.48 30.72 2.24
C ASN A 141 -2.99 29.94 3.46
N ASP A 142 -3.79 28.88 3.28
CA ASP A 142 -4.29 28.09 4.41
C ASP A 142 -3.17 27.21 4.99
N ASP A 143 -3.00 27.22 6.31
CA ASP A 143 -2.06 26.30 7.01
C ASP A 143 -2.60 24.89 7.11
N LEU A 144 -3.91 24.69 6.91
CA LEU A 144 -4.60 23.41 7.06
C LEU A 144 -5.46 23.12 5.83
N VAL A 145 -5.54 21.85 5.47
CA VAL A 145 -6.55 21.31 4.57
C VAL A 145 -7.81 21.04 5.36
N ARG A 146 -8.91 21.67 4.98
CA ARG A 146 -10.24 21.40 5.57
C ARG A 146 -10.85 20.19 4.88
N LEU A 147 -11.01 19.12 5.64
CA LEU A 147 -11.66 17.89 5.20
C LEU A 147 -13.09 17.87 5.76
N ARG A 148 -14.08 17.68 4.90
CA ARG A 148 -15.49 17.55 5.28
C ARG A 148 -16.01 16.20 4.84
N TYR A 149 -16.46 15.40 5.78
CA TYR A 149 -17.02 14.07 5.54
C TYR A 149 -18.30 13.89 6.35
N ASP A 150 -19.40 13.49 5.69
CA ASP A 150 -20.72 13.25 6.29
C ASP A 150 -21.21 14.35 7.25
N GLY A 151 -20.88 15.62 6.93
CA GLY A 151 -21.24 16.79 7.73
C GLY A 151 -20.22 17.19 8.80
N GLU A 152 -19.28 16.34 9.13
CA GLU A 152 -18.17 16.62 10.05
C GLU A 152 -17.03 17.33 9.31
N VAL A 153 -16.32 18.25 10.02
CA VAL A 153 -15.18 18.98 9.47
C VAL A 153 -13.96 18.82 10.34
N ILE A 154 -12.85 18.40 9.73
CA ILE A 154 -11.56 18.25 10.39
C ILE A 154 -10.50 19.06 9.64
N GLY A 155 -9.64 19.77 10.36
CA GLY A 155 -8.43 20.39 9.84
C GLY A 155 -7.27 19.39 9.85
N SER A 156 -6.65 19.16 8.71
CA SER A 156 -5.47 18.32 8.54
C SER A 156 -4.28 19.18 8.13
N ALA A 157 -3.07 18.89 8.63
CA ALA A 157 -1.89 19.50 8.06
C ALA A 157 -1.77 19.14 6.56
N PRO A 158 -1.20 20.00 5.72
CA PRO A 158 -1.15 19.79 4.28
C PRO A 158 -0.05 18.78 3.86
N THR A 159 0.08 17.67 4.59
CA THR A 159 1.06 16.62 4.29
C THR A 159 0.36 15.29 3.98
N LEU A 160 1.00 14.45 3.17
CA LEU A 160 0.45 13.13 2.83
C LEU A 160 0.17 12.28 4.07
N LEU A 161 1.08 12.28 5.04
CA LEU A 161 0.90 11.53 6.29
C LEU A 161 -0.30 12.03 7.08
N ALA A 162 -0.41 13.35 7.28
CA ALA A 162 -1.52 13.93 8.03
C ALA A 162 -2.86 13.66 7.36
N LEU A 163 -2.90 13.72 6.02
CA LEU A 163 -4.08 13.39 5.25
C LEU A 163 -4.52 11.94 5.50
N VAL A 164 -3.61 10.96 5.31
CA VAL A 164 -3.91 9.54 5.56
C VAL A 164 -4.37 9.32 7.00
N GLN A 165 -3.69 9.96 7.95
CA GLN A 165 -4.05 9.89 9.36
C GLN A 165 -5.44 10.45 9.65
N SER A 166 -5.81 11.59 9.07
CA SER A 166 -7.13 12.21 9.25
C SER A 166 -8.26 11.37 8.64
N LEU A 167 -7.99 10.66 7.53
CA LEU A 167 -8.97 9.77 6.92
C LEU A 167 -9.15 8.48 7.71
N ALA A 168 -8.04 7.84 8.10
CA ALA A 168 -8.02 6.48 8.63
C ALA A 168 -8.26 6.38 10.15
N THR A 169 -7.87 7.40 10.94
CA THR A 169 -7.93 7.31 12.40
C THR A 169 -9.38 7.34 12.88
N PRO A 170 -9.87 6.36 13.67
CA PRO A 170 -11.19 6.40 14.27
C PRO A 170 -11.34 7.56 15.27
N GLU A 171 -12.54 8.11 15.40
CA GLU A 171 -12.86 9.21 16.32
C GLU A 171 -12.47 8.88 17.77
N ASN A 172 -12.75 7.65 18.21
CA ASN A 172 -12.49 7.16 19.57
C ASN A 172 -11.15 6.42 19.69
N ASN A 173 -10.04 7.06 19.28
CA ASN A 173 -8.73 6.47 19.43
C ASN A 173 -8.05 6.85 20.76
N ALA A 174 -7.17 5.96 21.26
CA ALA A 174 -6.45 6.16 22.52
C ALA A 174 -5.53 7.40 22.55
N LEU A 175 -5.20 7.96 21.38
CA LEU A 175 -4.31 9.11 21.23
C LEU A 175 -5.08 10.45 21.23
N GLY A 176 -6.41 10.45 21.29
CA GLY A 176 -7.24 11.65 21.24
C GLY A 176 -7.13 12.44 19.93
N ARG A 177 -6.62 11.82 18.87
CA ARG A 177 -6.52 12.44 17.56
C ARG A 177 -7.84 12.33 16.83
N LYS A 178 -8.27 13.42 16.18
CA LYS A 178 -9.50 13.40 15.38
C LYS A 178 -9.21 12.82 13.99
N GLY A 179 -10.06 11.92 13.55
CA GLY A 179 -10.07 11.37 12.20
C GLY A 179 -11.45 10.81 11.88
N PHE A 180 -11.70 10.48 10.62
CA PHE A 180 -13.01 10.01 10.17
C PHE A 180 -13.21 8.50 10.32
N GLY A 181 -12.16 7.73 10.63
CA GLY A 181 -12.25 6.26 10.76
C GLY A 181 -12.76 5.57 9.49
N MET A 182 -12.36 6.07 8.33
CA MET A 182 -12.75 5.47 7.07
C MET A 182 -12.13 4.09 6.93
N ASP A 183 -12.90 3.14 6.43
CA ASP A 183 -12.39 1.82 6.04
C ASP A 183 -11.33 1.91 4.93
N TYR A 184 -10.72 0.78 4.57
CA TYR A 184 -9.68 0.74 3.55
C TYR A 184 -10.16 1.27 2.19
N ALA A 185 -11.35 0.86 1.73
CA ALA A 185 -11.85 1.21 0.41
C ALA A 185 -12.17 2.72 0.31
N ALA A 186 -12.83 3.29 1.33
CA ALA A 186 -13.13 4.71 1.41
C ALA A 186 -11.84 5.55 1.53
N THR A 187 -10.86 5.10 2.34
CA THR A 187 -9.56 5.77 2.47
C THR A 187 -8.81 5.78 1.14
N VAL A 188 -8.72 4.65 0.45
CA VAL A 188 -8.05 4.52 -0.85
C VAL A 188 -8.73 5.38 -1.92
N GLY A 189 -10.06 5.33 -2.01
CA GLY A 189 -10.84 6.14 -2.95
C GLY A 189 -10.68 7.64 -2.71
N SER A 190 -10.66 8.06 -1.44
CA SER A 190 -10.44 9.46 -1.03
C SER A 190 -9.04 9.93 -1.37
N LEU A 191 -8.01 9.15 -1.05
CA LEU A 191 -6.62 9.46 -1.40
C LEU A 191 -6.43 9.57 -2.91
N TYR A 192 -6.98 8.64 -3.67
CA TYR A 192 -6.91 8.66 -5.13
C TYR A 192 -7.50 9.95 -5.70
N GLY A 193 -8.70 10.33 -5.24
CA GLY A 193 -9.37 11.54 -5.69
C GLY A 193 -8.60 12.81 -5.32
N ILE A 194 -8.10 12.91 -4.09
CA ILE A 194 -7.31 14.07 -3.64
C ILE A 194 -5.99 14.16 -4.42
N CYS A 195 -5.25 13.05 -4.57
CA CYS A 195 -4.00 13.02 -5.32
C CYS A 195 -4.16 13.48 -6.78
N ARG A 196 -5.31 13.22 -7.39
CA ARG A 196 -5.63 13.71 -8.75
C ARG A 196 -5.99 15.19 -8.80
N SER A 197 -6.50 15.74 -7.72
CA SER A 197 -6.95 17.14 -7.63
C SER A 197 -5.82 18.10 -7.30
N VAL A 198 -4.66 17.60 -6.83
CA VAL A 198 -3.46 18.40 -6.59
C VAL A 198 -2.84 18.83 -7.92
N ASP A 199 -2.37 20.09 -8.01
CA ASP A 199 -1.61 20.55 -9.17
C ASP A 199 -0.39 19.63 -9.41
N ARG A 200 -0.16 19.24 -10.67
CA ARG A 200 0.80 18.22 -11.12
C ARG A 200 0.51 16.77 -10.69
N GLY A 201 -0.54 16.55 -9.88
CA GLY A 201 -0.94 15.22 -9.42
C GLY A 201 0.15 14.47 -8.63
N ILE A 202 -0.28 13.72 -7.63
CA ILE A 202 0.62 12.78 -6.93
C ILE A 202 0.43 11.41 -7.56
N PRO A 203 1.51 10.73 -8.00
CA PRO A 203 1.39 9.40 -8.57
C PRO A 203 0.66 8.46 -7.61
N PHE A 204 -0.28 7.71 -8.15
CA PHE A 204 -1.03 6.69 -7.42
C PHE A 204 -0.95 5.37 -8.17
N ARG A 205 -0.62 4.28 -7.49
CA ARG A 205 -0.50 2.94 -8.08
C ARG A 205 -1.22 1.91 -7.21
N ALA A 206 -1.93 1.00 -7.86
CA ALA A 206 -2.48 -0.18 -7.22
C ALA A 206 -1.64 -1.41 -7.57
N GLN A 207 -1.55 -2.35 -6.66
CA GLN A 207 -0.84 -3.62 -6.86
C GLN A 207 -1.37 -4.38 -8.08
N GLN A 208 -2.67 -4.35 -8.30
CA GLN A 208 -3.32 -5.01 -9.43
C GLN A 208 -2.81 -4.47 -10.78
N ASP A 209 -2.70 -3.14 -10.92
CA ASP A 209 -2.19 -2.51 -12.15
C ASP A 209 -0.77 -2.97 -12.45
N ARG A 210 0.06 -3.10 -11.42
CA ARG A 210 1.43 -3.57 -11.53
C ARG A 210 1.50 -5.04 -11.93
N MET A 211 0.65 -5.88 -11.36
CA MET A 211 0.55 -7.29 -11.76
C MET A 211 0.15 -7.43 -13.23
N LEU A 212 -0.86 -6.68 -13.67
CA LEU A 212 -1.29 -6.67 -15.07
C LEU A 212 -0.18 -6.17 -16.00
N ALA A 213 0.51 -5.09 -15.66
CA ALA A 213 1.65 -4.58 -16.44
C ALA A 213 2.79 -5.60 -16.54
N THR A 214 3.06 -6.34 -15.47
CA THR A 214 4.10 -7.40 -15.45
C THR A 214 3.70 -8.58 -16.33
N LEU A 215 2.43 -8.97 -16.30
CA LEU A 215 1.91 -10.02 -17.18
C LEU A 215 1.98 -9.58 -18.64
N ALA A 216 1.52 -8.38 -18.98
CA ALA A 216 1.59 -7.83 -20.33
C ALA A 216 3.03 -7.87 -20.88
N ARG A 217 4.01 -7.40 -20.10
CA ARG A 217 5.44 -7.46 -20.50
C ARG A 217 5.93 -8.90 -20.74
N ARG A 218 5.43 -9.89 -20.01
CA ARG A 218 5.79 -11.31 -20.24
C ARG A 218 5.25 -11.82 -21.57
N PHE A 219 4.10 -11.33 -22.02
CA PHE A 219 3.48 -11.71 -23.28
C PHE A 219 4.07 -10.93 -24.48
N GLU A 220 4.51 -9.68 -24.29
CA GLU A 220 5.14 -8.87 -25.34
C GLU A 220 6.52 -9.36 -25.80
N VAL A 221 7.16 -10.24 -25.06
CA VAL A 221 8.51 -10.76 -25.38
C VAL A 221 8.52 -11.75 -26.58
N ARG A 222 7.37 -12.05 -27.19
CA ARG A 222 7.30 -12.87 -28.42
C ARG A 222 6.58 -12.12 -29.55
N PRO A 223 7.28 -11.24 -30.31
CA PRO A 223 6.66 -10.52 -31.42
C PRO A 223 6.05 -11.44 -32.48
N ASP A 224 6.55 -12.68 -32.62
CA ASP A 224 6.07 -13.64 -33.62
C ASP A 224 4.73 -14.32 -33.24
N GLN A 225 4.31 -14.26 -31.99
CA GLN A 225 3.02 -14.87 -31.53
C GLN A 225 1.92 -13.84 -31.30
N THR A 226 2.25 -12.56 -31.18
CA THR A 226 1.28 -11.50 -30.89
C THR A 226 0.36 -11.22 -32.07
N GLN A 227 0.79 -11.48 -33.31
CA GLN A 227 -0.06 -11.35 -34.49
C GLN A 227 -1.15 -12.43 -34.53
N THR A 228 -0.83 -13.65 -34.14
CA THR A 228 -1.80 -14.78 -34.11
C THR A 228 -2.85 -14.59 -33.02
N ILE A 229 -2.44 -14.12 -31.84
CA ILE A 229 -3.38 -13.89 -30.72
C ILE A 229 -4.30 -12.70 -31.00
N ARG A 230 -3.82 -11.63 -31.67
CA ARG A 230 -4.68 -10.50 -32.05
C ARG A 230 -5.72 -10.90 -33.10
N GLN A 231 -5.38 -11.76 -34.05
CA GLN A 231 -6.35 -12.27 -35.03
C GLN A 231 -7.43 -13.13 -34.38
N ASP A 232 -7.06 -13.98 -33.41
CA ASP A 232 -8.04 -14.84 -32.70
C ASP A 232 -8.95 -14.06 -31.75
N PHE A 233 -8.54 -12.88 -31.25
CA PHE A 233 -9.38 -12.03 -30.41
C PHE A 233 -10.27 -11.05 -31.19
N ASP A 234 -9.84 -10.60 -32.36
CA ASP A 234 -10.65 -9.69 -33.20
C ASP A 234 -11.78 -10.43 -33.94
N ASP A 235 -11.66 -11.74 -34.18
CA ASP A 235 -12.69 -12.53 -34.87
C ASP A 235 -13.81 -13.03 -33.94
N ASP A 236 -13.61 -13.06 -32.61
CA ASP A 236 -14.61 -13.58 -31.66
C ASP A 236 -15.37 -12.50 -30.86
N ILE A 237 -15.01 -11.21 -30.99
CA ILE A 237 -15.76 -10.11 -30.34
C ILE A 237 -16.28 -9.13 -31.37
N THR A 238 -17.12 -9.61 -32.27
CA THR A 238 -18.12 -8.76 -32.93
C THR A 238 -19.28 -8.60 -31.98
N PHE A 239 -19.26 -7.59 -31.12
CA PHE A 239 -20.47 -7.07 -30.52
C PHE A 239 -21.29 -6.42 -31.64
N THR A 240 -22.16 -7.19 -32.28
CA THR A 240 -23.29 -6.64 -33.01
C THR A 240 -24.23 -6.03 -31.96
N VAL A 241 -24.15 -4.72 -31.82
CA VAL A 241 -25.22 -3.95 -31.20
C VAL A 241 -26.39 -4.04 -32.18
N GLU A 242 -27.21 -5.08 -32.06
CA GLU A 242 -28.52 -5.10 -32.70
C GLU A 242 -29.41 -4.13 -31.94
N ASP A 243 -29.78 -3.09 -32.66
CA ASP A 243 -30.79 -2.13 -32.33
C ASP A 243 -32.12 -2.89 -31.99
N SER A 244 -32.39 -3.06 -30.69
CA SER A 244 -33.62 -3.70 -30.23
C SER A 244 -34.76 -2.70 -30.28
N SER A 245 -35.26 -2.48 -31.49
CA SER A 245 -36.64 -2.00 -31.68
C SER A 245 -37.50 -3.13 -32.26
N GLY A 246 -38.26 -3.77 -31.40
CA GLY A 246 -39.47 -4.49 -31.74
C GLY A 246 -39.35 -6.01 -31.87
N GLY A 247 -40.04 -6.73 -30.98
CA GLY A 247 -40.59 -8.04 -31.30
C GLY A 247 -40.47 -9.10 -30.21
N ARG A 248 -41.47 -9.15 -29.35
CA ARG A 248 -42.12 -10.35 -28.74
C ARG A 248 -41.35 -11.67 -28.69
N SER A 249 -41.15 -12.10 -27.44
CA SER A 249 -41.49 -13.43 -26.89
C SER A 249 -41.35 -14.67 -27.79
N ASP A 250 -40.35 -15.49 -27.51
CA ASP A 250 -40.46 -16.94 -27.49
C ASP A 250 -39.38 -17.51 -26.53
N PHE A 251 -39.69 -17.42 -25.24
CA PHE A 251 -38.96 -18.11 -24.18
C PHE A 251 -39.80 -19.33 -23.79
N ASP A 252 -39.93 -20.30 -24.72
CA ASP A 252 -40.47 -21.61 -24.43
C ASP A 252 -39.72 -22.64 -25.26
N SER A 253 -38.69 -23.19 -24.73
CA SER A 253 -38.18 -24.56 -24.96
C SER A 253 -36.77 -24.71 -24.35
N PHE A 254 -36.67 -24.83 -23.04
CA PHE A 254 -35.55 -25.54 -22.42
C PHE A 254 -35.91 -27.03 -22.35
N PRO A 255 -35.07 -27.93 -22.85
CA PRO A 255 -35.26 -29.36 -22.63
C PRO A 255 -35.11 -29.68 -21.14
N GLU A 256 -36.17 -30.18 -20.53
CA GLU A 256 -36.14 -30.86 -19.24
C GLU A 256 -35.14 -32.03 -19.28
N GLY A 257 -34.15 -31.98 -18.45
CA GLY A 257 -33.32 -33.14 -18.16
C GLY A 257 -31.82 -32.92 -18.11
N LEU A 258 -31.31 -32.04 -17.24
CA LEU A 258 -29.96 -32.09 -16.69
C LEU A 258 -29.85 -31.09 -15.52
N SER A 259 -30.49 -31.46 -14.39
CA SER A 259 -30.14 -30.79 -13.12
C SER A 259 -28.84 -31.42 -12.61
N PRO A 260 -27.72 -30.66 -12.52
CA PRO A 260 -26.63 -31.10 -11.73
C PRO A 260 -27.06 -31.07 -10.26
N ALA A 261 -27.03 -32.23 -9.60
CA ALA A 261 -27.28 -32.37 -8.18
C ALA A 261 -26.27 -31.46 -7.43
N LEU A 262 -26.78 -30.40 -6.81
CA LEU A 262 -26.02 -29.62 -5.83
C LEU A 262 -25.59 -30.56 -4.69
N PRO A 263 -24.32 -30.58 -4.30
CA PRO A 263 -23.90 -31.31 -3.12
C PRO A 263 -24.62 -30.76 -1.89
N SER A 264 -25.24 -31.65 -1.14
CA SER A 264 -25.91 -31.32 0.12
C SER A 264 -24.95 -30.62 1.07
N PRO A 265 -25.36 -29.56 1.78
CA PRO A 265 -24.52 -28.88 2.75
C PRO A 265 -24.08 -29.88 3.83
N PRO A 266 -22.84 -29.79 4.33
CA PRO A 266 -22.37 -30.65 5.41
C PRO A 266 -23.25 -30.43 6.64
N LYS A 267 -23.65 -31.54 7.26
CA LYS A 267 -24.41 -31.53 8.52
C LYS A 267 -23.65 -30.68 9.53
N SER A 268 -24.33 -29.72 10.12
CA SER A 268 -23.84 -28.89 11.22
C SER A 268 -23.26 -29.80 12.31
N THR A 269 -21.95 -29.83 12.41
CA THR A 269 -21.27 -30.41 13.57
C THR A 269 -21.54 -29.45 14.72
N GLU A 270 -22.20 -29.96 15.73
CA GLU A 270 -22.50 -29.36 17.00
C GLU A 270 -21.23 -28.65 17.52
N LEU A 271 -21.31 -27.31 17.58
CA LEU A 271 -20.23 -26.47 18.10
C LEU A 271 -20.03 -26.86 19.58
N ALA A 272 -18.89 -27.49 19.84
CA ALA A 272 -18.42 -27.69 21.21
C ALA A 272 -18.33 -26.31 21.92
N GLU A 273 -18.97 -26.25 23.09
CA GLU A 273 -18.95 -25.09 23.96
C GLU A 273 -17.50 -24.62 24.22
N PRO A 274 -17.17 -23.33 24.07
CA PRO A 274 -15.81 -22.85 24.30
C PRO A 274 -15.43 -23.08 25.78
N PRO A 275 -14.18 -23.51 26.06
CA PRO A 275 -13.72 -23.72 27.43
C PRO A 275 -13.83 -22.43 28.24
N GLN A 276 -14.38 -22.55 29.44
CA GLN A 276 -14.49 -21.43 30.40
C GLN A 276 -13.10 -20.85 30.67
N PRO A 277 -12.97 -19.52 30.71
CA PRO A 277 -11.69 -18.88 31.05
C PRO A 277 -11.27 -19.24 32.48
N ALA A 278 -10.01 -19.63 32.62
CA ALA A 278 -9.40 -19.91 33.90
C ALA A 278 -9.52 -18.70 34.84
N PRO A 279 -9.74 -18.91 36.18
CA PRO A 279 -9.84 -17.81 37.12
C PRO A 279 -8.55 -16.98 37.14
N THR A 280 -8.71 -15.69 36.97
CA THR A 280 -7.65 -14.68 37.05
C THR A 280 -6.98 -14.76 38.42
N PRO A 281 -5.64 -14.87 38.54
CA PRO A 281 -4.99 -14.80 39.82
C PRO A 281 -5.21 -13.42 40.46
N VAL A 282 -5.75 -13.41 41.67
CA VAL A 282 -5.90 -12.21 42.48
C VAL A 282 -4.52 -11.68 42.82
N ALA A 283 -4.22 -10.47 42.37
CA ALA A 283 -2.99 -9.78 42.73
C ALA A 283 -2.98 -9.52 44.24
N PRO A 284 -1.86 -9.71 44.96
CA PRO A 284 -1.74 -9.35 46.35
C PRO A 284 -1.81 -7.82 46.49
N SER A 285 -2.75 -7.35 47.33
CA SER A 285 -2.82 -5.97 47.77
C SER A 285 -1.58 -5.67 48.62
N GLY A 286 -0.56 -5.14 47.98
CA GLY A 286 0.57 -4.56 48.68
C GLY A 286 0.34 -3.06 48.87
N ASP A 287 0.22 -2.65 50.12
CA ASP A 287 0.21 -1.24 50.53
C ASP A 287 1.53 -0.60 50.12
N PHE A 288 1.52 0.23 49.07
CA PHE A 288 2.66 1.06 48.71
C PHE A 288 2.57 2.35 49.54
N GLU A 289 3.41 2.46 50.58
CA GLU A 289 3.70 3.73 51.21
C GLU A 289 4.41 4.66 50.19
N PRO A 290 3.97 5.92 50.05
CA PRO A 290 4.61 6.88 49.17
C PRO A 290 5.97 7.30 49.72
N VAL A 291 7.02 7.05 48.97
CA VAL A 291 8.38 7.55 49.24
C VAL A 291 8.39 9.07 49.03
N PRO A 292 8.85 9.88 50.02
CA PRO A 292 8.92 11.33 49.89
C PRO A 292 9.99 11.72 48.83
N PRO A 293 9.78 12.82 48.10
CA PRO A 293 10.72 13.26 47.07
C PRO A 293 12.07 13.68 47.70
N SER A 294 13.14 13.12 47.20
CA SER A 294 14.51 13.49 47.52
C SER A 294 14.82 14.91 47.02
N THR A 295 15.16 15.81 47.96
CA THR A 295 15.53 17.22 47.73
C THR A 295 17.06 17.39 47.57
N ASP A 296 17.73 16.55 46.86
CA ASP A 296 19.11 16.80 46.48
C ASP A 296 19.21 17.20 45.00
N ARG A 297 19.10 18.51 44.75
CA ARG A 297 19.61 19.13 43.53
C ARG A 297 20.98 19.68 43.84
N PRO A 298 22.02 19.25 43.09
CA PRO A 298 23.29 19.98 43.09
C PRO A 298 23.09 21.31 42.35
N ASP A 299 23.44 22.40 43.00
CA ASP A 299 23.56 23.75 42.47
C ASP A 299 24.55 23.73 41.29
N PHE A 300 24.07 23.97 40.09
CA PHE A 300 24.92 24.21 38.91
C PHE A 300 25.15 25.71 38.80
N ASP A 301 26.41 26.13 39.16
CA ASP A 301 26.88 27.50 39.04
C ASP A 301 27.36 27.77 37.58
N PRO A 302 26.73 28.68 36.80
CA PRO A 302 27.06 28.89 35.39
C PRO A 302 28.11 30.02 35.14
N LEU A 303 29.08 30.23 36.02
CA LEU A 303 30.13 31.25 35.80
C LEU A 303 31.53 30.70 36.16
N ASN A 304 32.19 29.99 35.26
CA ASN A 304 33.65 30.06 35.04
C ASN A 304 34.09 29.12 33.90
N SER A 305 34.45 29.72 32.81
CA SER A 305 35.48 29.44 31.81
C SER A 305 35.00 29.62 30.41
#